data_43868cb62c21831dad66389248d543d2
#
_entry.id   43868cb62c21831dad66389248d543d2
#
_cell.length_a   1.000
_cell.length_b   1.000
_cell.length_c   1.000
_cell.angle_alpha   90.00
_cell.angle_beta   90.00
_cell.angle_gamma   90.00
#
_symmetry.space_group_name_H-M   'P 1'
#
loop_
_entity.id
_entity.type
_entity.pdbx_description
1 polymer ?
#
loop_
_entity_poly.entity_id
_entity_poly.type
_entity_poly.pdbx_seq_one_letter_code
_entity_poly.pdbx_strand_id
1 'polypeptide(L)' 'KSQCERYIILLDPDAKQYAINLALKLVAYKKVKVVFLPDGKDCNDLGKREVLRLVYNTRYQSYQELIAIRNSLK' A
#
# COMPACT_ATOMS: atom_id res chain seq x y z
N LYS A 1 1.26 7.27 23.12
CA LYS A 1 1.42 7.13 22.72
C LYS A 1 1.40 6.29 21.92
N SER A 2 1.08 5.90 21.46
CA SER A 2 1.19 5.16 20.80
C SER A 2 1.48 5.10 19.84
N GLN A 3 1.50 4.89 19.38
CA GLN A 3 1.94 4.90 18.57
C GLN A 3 1.90 4.03 17.58
N CYS A 4 1.07 4.19 16.75
CA CYS A 4 0.99 3.47 15.59
C CYS A 4 2.13 3.83 14.71
N GLU A 5 3.01 2.89 14.57
CA GLU A 5 4.17 3.16 13.78
C GLU A 5 4.11 2.47 12.45
N ARG A 6 2.94 1.95 12.09
CA ARG A 6 2.77 1.22 10.85
C ARG A 6 1.58 1.75 10.09
N TYR A 7 1.73 1.88 8.78
CA TYR A 7 0.65 2.33 7.92
C TYR A 7 0.44 1.31 6.81
N ILE A 8 -0.80 1.04 6.52
CA ILE A 8 -1.18 0.13 5.45
C ILE A 8 -1.96 0.92 4.42
N ILE A 9 -1.45 0.95 3.20
CA ILE A 9 -2.07 1.73 2.13
C ILE A 9 -2.54 0.76 1.06
N LEU A 10 -3.84 0.79 0.77
CA LEU A 10 -4.40 -0.04 -0.29
C LEU A 10 -4.24 0.69 -1.62
N LEU A 11 -3.61 0.02 -2.56
CA LEU A 11 -3.31 0.61 -3.85
C LEU A 11 -4.48 0.36 -4.80
N ASP A 12 -5.41 1.28 -4.77
CA ASP A 12 -6.58 1.25 -5.62
C ASP A 12 -6.17 1.54 -7.06
N PRO A 13 -6.71 0.82 -8.05
CA PRO A 13 -6.32 1.07 -9.44
C PRO A 13 -6.45 2.52 -9.89
N ASP A 14 -7.44 3.24 -9.36
CA ASP A 14 -7.68 4.62 -9.77
C ASP A 14 -6.80 5.63 -9.05
N ALA A 15 -6.14 5.22 -7.98
CA ALA A 15 -5.37 6.15 -7.16
C ALA A 15 -3.96 5.66 -6.87
N LYS A 16 -3.39 4.90 -7.80
CA LYS A 16 -2.07 4.31 -7.58
C LYS A 16 -0.99 5.35 -7.32
N GLN A 17 -0.95 6.39 -8.15
CA GLN A 17 0.07 7.42 -8.01
C GLN A 17 -0.07 8.16 -6.69
N TYR A 18 -1.29 8.49 -6.32
CA TYR A 18 -1.51 9.17 -5.06
C TYR A 18 -1.11 8.32 -3.88
N ALA A 19 -1.47 7.05 -3.92
CA ALA A 19 -1.17 6.13 -2.81
C ALA A 19 0.33 5.94 -2.65
N ILE A 20 1.04 5.76 -3.77
CA ILE A 20 2.48 5.52 -3.68
C ILE A 20 3.21 6.79 -3.22
N ASN A 21 2.76 7.96 -3.65
CA ASN A 21 3.36 9.22 -3.20
C ASN A 21 3.16 9.40 -1.70
N LEU A 22 1.99 9.06 -1.21
CA LEU A 22 1.71 9.13 0.21
C LEU A 22 2.61 8.16 0.98
N ALA A 23 2.78 6.96 0.45
CA ALA A 23 3.63 5.97 1.09
C ALA A 23 5.08 6.47 1.18
N LEU A 24 5.55 7.12 0.13
CA LEU A 24 6.91 7.64 0.12
C LEU A 24 7.12 8.71 1.20
N LYS A 25 6.11 9.50 1.45
CA LYS A 25 6.19 10.50 2.51
C LYS A 25 6.23 9.85 3.88
N LEU A 26 5.43 8.82 4.07
CA LEU A 26 5.30 8.19 5.37
C LEU A 26 6.47 7.28 5.70
N VAL A 27 7.09 6.66 4.71
CA VAL A 27 8.12 5.68 4.96
C VAL A 27 9.36 6.30 5.62
N ALA A 28 9.51 7.61 5.49
CA ALA A 28 10.62 8.31 6.15
C ALA A 28 10.49 8.28 7.67
N TYR A 29 9.29 8.10 8.18
CA TYR A 29 9.04 8.15 9.62
C TYR A 29 8.45 6.87 10.17
N LYS A 30 7.76 6.11 9.34
CA LYS A 30 7.01 4.94 9.80
C LYS A 30 7.25 3.77 8.87
N LYS A 31 6.86 2.60 9.34
CA LYS A 31 6.85 1.42 8.47
C LYS A 31 5.60 1.47 7.62
N VAL A 32 5.77 1.31 6.32
CA VAL A 32 4.67 1.45 5.37
C VAL A 32 4.54 0.17 4.56
N LYS A 33 3.31 -0.25 4.39
CA LYS A 33 2.98 -1.41 3.59
C LYS A 33 1.97 -0.99 2.53
N VAL A 34 2.33 -1.19 1.26
CA VAL A 34 1.44 -0.90 0.15
C VAL A 34 0.91 -2.23 -0.37
N VAL A 35 -0.40 -2.37 -0.36
CA VAL A 35 -1.05 -3.61 -0.77
C VAL A 35 -1.70 -3.39 -2.13
N PHE A 36 -1.31 -4.22 -3.10
CA PHE A 36 -1.86 -4.13 -4.45
C PHE A 36 -3.17 -4.90 -4.53
N LEU A 37 -4.20 -4.24 -5.05
CA LEU A 37 -5.48 -4.89 -5.29
C LEU A 37 -5.51 -5.44 -6.71
N PRO A 38 -6.22 -6.54 -6.95
CA PRO A 38 -6.33 -7.09 -8.31
C PRO A 38 -6.96 -6.08 -9.27
N ASP A 39 -6.57 -6.16 -10.53
CA ASP A 39 -7.09 -5.27 -11.54
C ASP A 39 -8.61 -5.38 -11.63
N GLY A 40 -9.25 -4.23 -11.72
CA GLY A 40 -10.70 -4.19 -11.86
C GLY A 40 -11.46 -4.46 -10.58
N LYS A 41 -10.76 -4.56 -9.45
CA LYS A 41 -11.41 -4.83 -8.17
C LYS A 41 -10.97 -3.82 -7.14
N ASP A 42 -11.90 -3.41 -6.30
CA ASP A 42 -11.58 -2.55 -5.17
C ASP A 42 -11.88 -3.31 -3.88
N CYS A 43 -11.77 -2.61 -2.75
CA CYS A 43 -11.98 -3.26 -1.45
C CYS A 43 -13.38 -3.83 -1.32
N ASN A 44 -14.37 -3.17 -1.90
CA ASN A 44 -15.74 -3.64 -1.81
C ASN A 44 -15.95 -4.91 -2.62
N ASP A 45 -15.30 -4.98 -3.79
CA ASP A 45 -15.44 -6.16 -4.65
C ASP A 45 -14.82 -7.39 -4.04
N LEU A 46 -13.69 -7.22 -3.37
CA LEU A 46 -12.96 -8.33 -2.77
C LEU A 46 -13.61 -8.82 -1.49
N GLY A 47 -14.20 -7.91 -0.74
CA GLY A 47 -14.70 -8.26 0.57
C GLY A 47 -13.63 -8.17 1.63
N LYS A 48 -14.09 -8.07 2.87
CA LYS A 48 -13.20 -7.82 3.99
C LYS A 48 -12.17 -8.91 4.19
N ARG A 49 -12.60 -10.16 4.04
CA ARG A 49 -11.71 -11.30 4.29
C ARG A 49 -10.56 -11.34 3.29
N GLU A 50 -10.86 -11.11 2.02
CA GLU A 50 -9.82 -11.12 0.98
C GLU A 50 -8.85 -9.96 1.17
N VAL A 51 -9.35 -8.80 1.52
CA VAL A 51 -8.49 -7.65 1.76
C VAL A 51 -7.53 -7.94 2.91
N LEU A 52 -8.05 -8.50 4.00
CA LEU A 52 -7.20 -8.84 5.14
C LEU A 52 -6.13 -9.86 4.76
N ARG A 53 -6.48 -10.80 3.91
CA ARG A 53 -5.53 -11.80 3.47
C ARG A 53 -4.40 -11.16 2.67
N LEU A 54 -4.74 -10.24 1.77
CA LEU A 54 -3.74 -9.54 0.99
C LEU A 54 -2.83 -8.71 1.88
N VAL A 55 -3.40 -8.03 2.85
CA VAL A 55 -2.63 -7.24 3.79
C VAL A 55 -1.65 -8.13 4.56
N TYR A 56 -2.13 -9.26 5.00
CA TYR A 56 -1.32 -10.17 5.80
C TYR A 56 -0.15 -10.73 5.01
N ASN A 57 -0.35 -10.99 3.72
CA ASN A 57 0.67 -11.61 2.87
C ASN A 57 1.67 -10.61 2.30
N THR A 58 1.40 -9.32 2.42
CA THR A 58 2.27 -8.30 1.89
C THR A 58 3.26 -7.85 2.95
N ARG A 59 4.53 -7.72 2.55
CA ARG A 59 5.57 -7.25 3.46
C ARG A 59 5.64 -5.73 3.45
N TYR A 60 6.20 -5.19 4.54
CA TYR A 60 6.48 -3.76 4.56
C TYR A 60 7.58 -3.45 3.55
N GLN A 61 7.42 -2.34 2.82
CA GLN A 61 8.36 -1.96 1.80
C GLN A 61 9.30 -0.88 2.30
N SER A 62 10.53 -0.90 1.77
CA SER A 62 11.49 0.14 2.05
C SER A 62 11.29 1.29 1.08
N TYR A 63 11.97 2.41 1.36
CA TYR A 63 11.91 3.56 0.48
C TYR A 63 12.30 3.19 -0.97
N GLN A 64 13.36 2.42 -1.11
CA GLN A 64 13.82 2.03 -2.44
C GLN A 64 12.81 1.15 -3.17
N GLU A 65 12.16 0.27 -2.44
CA GLU A 65 11.12 -0.56 -3.03
C GLU A 65 9.94 0.28 -3.50
N LEU A 66 9.58 1.28 -2.72
CA LEU A 66 8.48 2.17 -3.10
C LEU A 66 8.83 2.99 -4.32
N ILE A 67 10.07 3.45 -4.43
CA ILE A 67 10.53 4.19 -5.60
C ILE A 67 10.44 3.31 -6.85
N ALA A 68 10.84 2.05 -6.73
CA ALA A 68 10.76 1.12 -7.85
C ALA A 68 9.31 0.93 -8.29
N ILE A 69 8.40 0.81 -7.34
CA ILE A 69 6.98 0.68 -7.64
C ILE A 69 6.49 1.92 -8.37
N ARG A 70 6.85 3.10 -7.87
CA ARG A 70 6.43 4.34 -8.49
C ARG A 70 6.89 4.43 -9.93
N ASN A 71 8.11 4.00 -10.19
CA ASN A 71 8.65 4.07 -11.54
C ASN A 71 7.93 3.10 -12.48
N SER A 72 7.49 1.98 -11.96
CA SER A 72 6.80 1.01 -12.79
C SER A 72 5.35 1.39 -13.06
N LEU A 73 4.81 2.37 -12.34
CA LEU A 73 3.45 2.83 -12.56
C LEU A 73 3.32 3.83 -13.70
N LYS A 74 4.42 4.31 -14.21
CA LYS A 74 4.38 5.29 -15.29
C LYS A 74 3.94 4.72 -16.61
#